data_3299051c9edf69374097eb01e3c0f7dd
#
_entry.id   3299051c9edf69374097eb01e3c0f7dd
#
_cell.length_a   1.000
_cell.length_b   1.000
_cell.length_c   1.000
_cell.angle_alpha   90.00
_cell.angle_beta   90.00
_cell.angle_gamma   90.00
#
_symmetry.space_group_name_H-M   'P 1'
#
loop_
_entity.id
_entity.type
_entity.pdbx_description
1 polymer ?
#
loop_
_entity_poly.entity_id
_entity_poly.type
_entity_poly.pdbx_seq_one_letter_code
_entity_poly.pdbx_strand_id
1 'polypeptide(L)'
;GQDNVNHPMLGKRCLVRTYSAGVHIGDVIWINPDNSMECKLENSLRLWKWEGGGLSLSVVANNGIKSGRLNRTGEVFLTNAIEFIPTTVQAGRTYEEFIED
;
A
#
# COMPACT_ATOMS: atom_id res chain seq x y z
N GLY A 1 10.37 15.41 -21.52
CA GLY A 1 9.86 15.03 -20.85
C GLY A 1 9.60 14.94 -19.37
N GLN A 2 9.46 15.99 -18.81
CA GLN A 2 9.21 16.00 -17.43
C GLN A 2 7.85 15.51 -17.07
N ASP A 3 7.05 15.30 -18.02
CA ASP A 3 5.73 14.85 -17.77
C ASP A 3 5.66 13.47 -17.21
N ASN A 4 6.65 12.67 -17.53
CA ASN A 4 6.66 11.31 -17.08
C ASN A 4 6.99 11.15 -15.61
N VAL A 5 7.29 12.23 -14.94
CA VAL A 5 7.56 12.13 -13.52
C VAL A 5 6.30 12.10 -12.68
N ASN A 6 5.16 12.34 -13.27
CA ASN A 6 3.91 12.41 -12.53
C ASN A 6 3.12 11.12 -12.67
N HIS A 7 3.58 10.10 -11.95
CA HIS A 7 2.82 8.85 -11.89
C HIS A 7 1.47 9.13 -11.21
N PRO A 8 0.37 8.54 -11.71
CA PRO A 8 -0.96 8.81 -11.14
C PRO A 8 -1.10 8.51 -9.67
N MET A 9 -0.29 7.60 -9.15
CA MET A 9 -0.41 7.19 -7.74
C MET A 9 0.45 8.02 -6.81
N LEU A 10 1.31 8.91 -7.32
CA LEU A 10 2.12 9.76 -6.47
C LEU A 10 1.23 10.66 -5.60
N GLY A 11 1.56 10.74 -4.33
CA GLY A 11 0.81 11.54 -3.38
C GLY A 11 -0.43 10.87 -2.82
N LYS A 12 -0.70 9.66 -3.21
CA LYS A 12 -1.86 8.92 -2.73
C LYS A 12 -1.45 7.86 -1.73
N ARG A 13 -2.35 7.57 -0.80
CA ARG A 13 -2.14 6.44 0.10
C ARG A 13 -2.68 5.19 -0.58
N CYS A 14 -1.82 4.22 -0.80
CA CYS A 14 -2.15 3.04 -1.59
C CYS A 14 -1.83 1.75 -0.85
N LEU A 15 -2.63 0.73 -1.15
CA LEU A 15 -2.23 -0.64 -0.92
C LEU A 15 -1.33 -1.02 -2.08
N VAL A 16 -0.12 -1.49 -1.78
CA VAL A 16 0.88 -1.82 -2.78
C VAL A 16 1.18 -3.30 -2.70
N ARG A 17 0.90 -3.99 -3.77
CA ARG A 17 1.18 -5.41 -3.89
C ARG A 17 2.54 -5.57 -4.54
N THR A 18 3.39 -6.42 -3.97
CA THR A 18 4.71 -6.68 -4.53
C THR A 18 4.81 -8.12 -4.96
N TYR A 19 5.82 -8.39 -5.78
CA TYR A 19 6.06 -9.75 -6.25
C TYR A 19 6.54 -10.65 -5.11
N SER A 20 7.46 -10.17 -4.29
CA SER A 20 8.07 -11.02 -3.26
C SER A 20 8.25 -10.34 -1.90
N ALA A 21 7.85 -9.09 -1.75
CA ALA A 21 8.06 -8.36 -0.49
C ALA A 21 6.78 -8.20 0.33
N GLY A 22 5.70 -8.89 -0.06
CA GLY A 22 4.44 -8.85 0.68
C GLY A 22 3.52 -7.71 0.25
N VAL A 23 2.57 -7.37 1.11
CA VAL A 23 1.58 -6.35 0.86
C VAL A 23 1.82 -5.20 1.82
N HIS A 24 1.86 -4.00 1.28
CA HIS A 24 2.12 -2.78 2.06
C HIS A 24 1.00 -1.77 1.84
N ILE A 25 0.80 -0.91 2.83
CA ILE A 25 -0.13 0.21 2.71
C ILE A 25 0.66 1.44 3.14
N GLY A 26 0.73 2.44 2.30
CA GLY A 26 1.50 3.63 2.65
C GLY A 26 1.28 4.78 1.70
N ASP A 27 1.86 5.91 2.08
CA ASP A 27 1.83 7.11 1.26
C ASP A 27 2.91 6.98 0.19
N VAL A 28 2.52 7.03 -1.07
CA VAL A 28 3.45 6.88 -2.19
C VAL A 28 4.12 8.23 -2.41
N ILE A 29 5.40 8.32 -2.08
CA ILE A 29 6.11 9.58 -2.17
C ILE A 29 7.08 9.63 -3.36
N TRP A 30 7.40 8.49 -3.95
CA TRP A 30 8.30 8.46 -5.10
C TRP A 30 8.07 7.16 -5.88
N ILE A 31 8.10 7.28 -7.18
CA ILE A 31 8.09 6.13 -8.08
C ILE A 31 9.16 6.42 -9.14
N ASN A 32 10.02 5.45 -9.38
CA ASN A 32 11.09 5.62 -10.35
C ASN A 32 10.49 5.80 -11.74
N PRO A 33 10.74 6.91 -12.41
CA PRO A 33 10.16 7.15 -13.74
C PRO A 33 10.66 6.18 -14.81
N ASP A 34 11.78 5.54 -14.58
CA ASP A 34 12.32 4.58 -15.53
C ASP A 34 11.93 3.13 -15.21
N ASN A 35 11.44 2.90 -14.00
CA ASN A 35 11.03 1.56 -13.58
C ASN A 35 9.99 1.67 -12.47
N SER A 36 8.72 1.67 -12.85
CA SER A 36 7.63 1.89 -11.91
C SER A 36 7.45 0.80 -10.88
N MET A 37 8.23 -0.27 -10.96
CA MET A 37 8.26 -1.27 -9.91
C MET A 37 9.03 -0.80 -8.67
N GLU A 38 9.85 0.23 -8.83
CA GLU A 38 10.60 0.81 -7.72
C GLU A 38 9.87 2.02 -7.17
N CYS A 39 9.58 1.99 -5.89
CA CYS A 39 8.85 3.08 -5.26
C CYS A 39 9.23 3.21 -3.79
N LYS A 40 8.89 4.36 -3.23
CA LYS A 40 9.15 4.63 -1.82
C LYS A 40 7.84 5.00 -1.14
N LEU A 41 7.60 4.40 0.00
CA LEU A 41 6.41 4.67 0.80
C LEU A 41 6.80 5.26 2.14
N GLU A 42 5.95 6.14 2.66
CA GLU A 42 6.09 6.67 4.02
C GLU A 42 4.85 6.32 4.83
N ASN A 43 5.00 6.35 6.14
CA ASN A 43 3.91 6.04 7.06
C ASN A 43 3.27 4.71 6.71
N SER A 44 4.10 3.75 6.36
CA SER A 44 3.62 2.51 5.79
C SER A 44 3.33 1.45 6.84
N LEU A 45 2.44 0.57 6.45
CA LEU A 45 2.06 -0.60 7.23
C LEU A 45 2.34 -1.82 6.38
N ARG A 46 2.78 -2.90 7.02
CA ARG A 46 2.88 -4.19 6.35
C ARG A 46 1.69 -5.03 6.77
N LEU A 47 0.96 -5.53 5.79
CA LEU A 47 -0.21 -6.35 6.02
C LEU A 47 0.19 -7.81 5.89
N TRP A 48 0.20 -8.51 7.03
CA TRP A 48 0.62 -9.90 7.08
C TRP A 48 -0.53 -10.86 6.84
N LYS A 49 -1.70 -10.52 7.35
CA LYS A 49 -2.85 -11.42 7.34
C LYS A 49 -4.11 -10.58 7.42
N TRP A 50 -5.17 -11.01 6.77
CA TRP A 50 -6.45 -10.30 6.83
C TRP A 50 -7.61 -11.23 6.55
N GLU A 51 -8.78 -10.84 7.10
CA GLU A 51 -10.04 -11.51 6.85
C GLU A 51 -11.15 -10.48 6.74
N GLY A 52 -12.23 -10.85 6.07
CA GLY A 52 -13.41 -10.01 6.00
C GLY A 52 -13.38 -8.94 4.94
N GLY A 53 -12.28 -8.82 4.23
CA GLY A 53 -12.15 -7.85 3.15
C GLY A 53 -12.49 -8.42 1.78
N GLY A 54 -12.96 -9.67 1.73
CA GLY A 54 -13.22 -10.32 0.47
C GLY A 54 -11.98 -11.03 -0.04
N LEU A 55 -12.09 -11.56 -1.26
CA LEU A 55 -11.02 -12.36 -1.83
C LEU A 55 -9.95 -11.54 -2.53
N SER A 56 -10.22 -10.28 -2.84
CA SER A 56 -9.28 -9.48 -3.60
C SER A 56 -8.71 -8.33 -2.77
N LEU A 57 -7.48 -7.95 -3.10
CA LEU A 57 -6.85 -6.80 -2.45
C LEU A 57 -7.56 -5.50 -2.80
N SER A 58 -8.28 -5.45 -3.92
CA SER A 58 -9.08 -4.29 -4.26
C SER A 58 -10.15 -4.03 -3.20
N VAL A 59 -10.79 -5.09 -2.73
CA VAL A 59 -11.81 -4.96 -1.68
C VAL A 59 -11.17 -4.53 -0.37
N VAL A 60 -10.00 -5.09 -0.05
CA VAL A 60 -9.26 -4.68 1.15
C VAL A 60 -8.93 -3.19 1.08
N ALA A 61 -8.49 -2.71 -0.07
CA ALA A 61 -8.14 -1.30 -0.24
C ALA A 61 -9.34 -0.37 -0.11
N ASN A 62 -10.49 -0.80 -0.61
CA ASN A 62 -11.68 0.06 -0.64
C ASN A 62 -12.54 -0.06 0.61
N ASN A 63 -12.66 -1.25 1.16
CA ASN A 63 -13.59 -1.50 2.26
C ASN A 63 -12.89 -1.82 3.58
N GLY A 64 -11.61 -2.15 3.55
CA GLY A 64 -10.88 -2.49 4.76
C GLY A 64 -10.99 -3.97 5.12
N ILE A 65 -10.67 -4.27 6.37
CA ILE A 65 -10.63 -5.64 6.87
C ILE A 65 -11.44 -5.77 8.14
N LYS A 66 -11.89 -6.96 8.44
CA LYS A 66 -12.59 -7.25 9.70
C LYS A 66 -11.67 -7.82 10.76
N SER A 67 -10.57 -8.43 10.35
CA SER A 67 -9.51 -8.87 11.24
C SER A 67 -8.24 -8.99 10.44
N GLY A 68 -7.11 -8.97 11.14
CA GLY A 68 -5.84 -9.09 10.47
C GLY A 68 -4.68 -8.78 11.37
N ARG A 69 -3.49 -8.78 10.78
CA ARG A 69 -2.26 -8.43 11.49
C ARG A 69 -1.46 -7.47 10.62
N LEU A 70 -1.19 -6.31 11.18
CA LEU A 70 -0.35 -5.31 10.53
C LEU A 70 0.67 -4.80 11.52
N ASN A 71 1.78 -4.30 10.99
CA ASN A 71 2.73 -3.57 11.83
C ASN A 71 3.21 -2.33 11.06
N ARG A 72 3.64 -1.32 11.83
CA ARG A 72 4.17 -0.11 11.23
C ARG A 72 5.57 -0.39 10.73
N THR A 73 5.83 0.00 9.48
CA THR A 73 7.13 -0.18 8.87
C THR A 73 7.81 1.15 8.54
N GLY A 74 7.11 2.27 8.76
CA GLY A 74 7.69 3.58 8.52
C GLY A 74 7.96 3.82 7.06
N GLU A 75 9.22 4.07 6.73
CA GLU A 75 9.62 4.31 5.36
C GLU A 75 10.15 3.02 4.75
N VAL A 76 9.64 2.65 3.59
CA VAL A 76 10.13 1.47 2.89
C VAL A 76 10.39 1.80 1.43
N PHE A 77 11.42 1.18 0.88
CA PHE A 77 11.76 1.27 -0.52
C PHE A 77 11.48 -0.10 -1.15
N LEU A 78 10.55 -0.12 -2.09
CA LEU A 78 10.16 -1.37 -2.75
C LEU A 78 10.78 -1.43 -4.13
N THR A 79 11.24 -2.61 -4.52
CA THR A 79 11.89 -2.80 -5.81
C THR A 79 11.10 -3.68 -6.75
N ASN A 80 9.97 -4.24 -6.30
CA ASN A 80 9.18 -5.12 -7.14
C ASN A 80 7.68 -4.93 -6.92
N ALA A 81 7.27 -3.68 -6.81
CA ALA A 81 5.85 -3.33 -6.71
C ALA A 81 5.18 -3.63 -8.06
N ILE A 82 4.05 -4.31 -8.02
CA ILE A 82 3.35 -4.72 -9.23
C ILE A 82 1.94 -4.15 -9.33
N GLU A 83 1.41 -3.61 -8.24
CA GLU A 83 0.07 -3.05 -8.27
C GLU A 83 -0.07 -2.01 -7.17
N PHE A 84 -0.68 -0.87 -7.51
CA PHE A 84 -1.00 0.20 -6.56
C PHE A 84 -2.51 0.38 -6.56
N ILE A 85 -3.14 0.25 -5.41
CA ILE A 85 -4.59 0.43 -5.29
C ILE A 85 -4.84 1.50 -4.24
N PRO A 86 -5.38 2.66 -4.63
CA PRO A 86 -5.66 3.71 -3.64
C PRO A 86 -6.60 3.20 -2.56
N THR A 87 -6.30 3.54 -1.31
CA THR A 87 -7.13 3.12 -0.18
C THR A 87 -8.09 4.24 0.18
N THR A 88 -9.22 3.87 0.80
CA THR A 88 -10.18 4.83 1.28
C THR A 88 -9.91 5.17 2.73
N VAL A 89 -10.44 6.30 3.19
CA VAL A 89 -10.34 6.68 4.60
C VAL A 89 -11.02 5.64 5.48
N GLN A 90 -12.16 5.13 5.02
CA GLN A 90 -12.90 4.09 5.75
C GLN A 90 -12.04 2.83 5.93
N ALA A 91 -11.39 2.40 4.86
CA ALA A 91 -10.52 1.24 4.95
C ALA A 91 -9.37 1.48 5.90
N GLY A 92 -8.78 2.66 5.85
CA GLY A 92 -7.68 3.03 6.74
C GLY A 92 -8.06 2.92 8.21
N ARG A 93 -9.29 3.27 8.55
CA ARG A 93 -9.76 3.15 9.93
C ARG A 93 -9.81 1.71 10.39
N THR A 94 -10.14 0.79 9.50
CA THR A 94 -10.17 -0.62 9.89
C THR A 94 -8.78 -1.17 10.14
N TYR A 95 -7.79 -0.74 9.36
CA TYR A 95 -6.42 -1.20 9.56
C TYR A 95 -5.88 -0.78 10.93
N GLU A 96 -6.22 0.43 11.36
CA GLU A 96 -5.70 0.95 12.63
C GLU A 96 -6.06 0.07 13.81
N GLU A 97 -7.17 -0.64 13.74
CA GLU A 97 -7.60 -1.50 14.83
C GLU A 97 -6.74 -2.74 15.00
N PHE A 98 -5.97 -3.10 13.99
CA PHE A 98 -5.23 -4.35 13.99
C PHE A 98 -3.72 -4.17 13.89
N ILE A 99 -3.25 -2.96 14.10
CA ILE A 99 -1.81 -2.70 14.07
C ILE A 99 -1.18 -3.23 15.35
N GLU A 100 -0.16 -4.04 15.18
CA GLU A 100 0.62 -4.61 16.27
C GLU A 100 2.00 -3.94 16.28
N ASP A 101 2.29 -3.22 17.32
CA ASP A 101 3.60 -2.56 17.44
C ASP A 101 4.45 -3.23 18.48
#